data_e58076c33d4136ca638d804cfaf1f1c0
#
_entry.id   e58076c33d4136ca638d804cfaf1f1c0
#
_cell.length_a   1.000
_cell.length_b   1.000
_cell.length_c   1.000
_cell.angle_alpha   90.00
_cell.angle_beta   90.00
_cell.angle_gamma   90.00
#
_symmetry.space_group_name_H-M   'P 1'
#
loop_
_entity.id
_entity.type
_entity.pdbx_description
1 polymer ?
#
loop_
_entity_poly.entity_id
_entity_poly.type
_entity_poly.pdbx_seq_one_letter_code
_entity_poly.pdbx_strand_id
1 'polypeptide(L)'
;MKALGICGSPRTRGNTEIMLGFVLGELESLGLETETVNVCKMNIKPCTSCRTCVTTGKCCVDDDMTRVVVPRLLSADIVVVASPVYFNNVSACTKAFI
;
A
#
# COMPACT_ATOMS: atom_id res chain seq x y z
N MET A 1 9.81 6.87 -14.40
CA MET A 1 8.66 6.08 -13.90
C MET A 1 8.93 5.63 -12.47
N LYS A 2 7.89 5.57 -11.66
CA LYS A 2 7.99 5.16 -10.26
C LYS A 2 7.14 3.92 -10.00
N ALA A 3 7.68 2.99 -9.23
CA ALA A 3 6.96 1.81 -8.75
C ALA A 3 6.81 1.88 -7.22
N LEU A 4 5.59 1.71 -6.75
CA LEU A 4 5.29 1.68 -5.33
C LEU A 4 4.94 0.25 -4.91
N GLY A 5 5.66 -0.27 -3.94
CA GLY A 5 5.37 -1.55 -3.33
C GLY A 5 4.58 -1.38 -2.04
N ILE A 6 3.46 -2.07 -1.95
CA ILE A 6 2.62 -2.09 -0.75
C ILE A 6 2.80 -3.45 -0.07
N CYS A 7 3.35 -3.44 1.12
CA CYS A 7 3.53 -4.66 1.92
C CYS A 7 2.39 -4.77 2.94
N GLY A 8 1.63 -5.84 2.86
CA GLY A 8 0.51 -6.13 3.76
C GLY A 8 0.82 -7.22 4.80
N SER A 9 2.08 -7.33 5.22
CA SER A 9 2.48 -8.31 6.23
C SER A 9 2.90 -7.63 7.53
N PRO A 10 2.39 -8.09 8.69
CA PRO A 10 2.85 -7.59 9.98
C PRO A 10 4.25 -8.08 10.35
N ARG A 11 4.77 -9.10 9.67
CA ARG A 11 6.08 -9.68 9.95
C ARG A 11 7.18 -8.89 9.26
N THR A 12 8.21 -8.54 10.00
CA THR A 12 9.43 -7.95 9.43
C THR A 12 10.27 -9.06 8.82
N ARG A 13 10.75 -8.87 7.58
CA ARG A 13 11.57 -9.83 6.84
C ARG A 13 10.89 -11.19 6.64
N GLY A 14 9.56 -11.20 6.58
CA GLY A 14 8.81 -12.41 6.24
C GLY A 14 8.80 -12.67 4.74
N ASN A 15 8.17 -13.77 4.34
CA ASN A 15 8.13 -14.18 2.93
C ASN A 15 7.50 -13.12 2.03
N THR A 16 6.44 -12.47 2.49
CA THR A 16 5.75 -11.41 1.73
C THR A 16 6.69 -10.26 1.40
N GLU A 17 7.42 -9.78 2.39
CA GLU A 17 8.37 -8.68 2.21
C GLU A 17 9.52 -9.08 1.28
N ILE A 18 10.02 -10.31 1.41
CA ILE A 18 11.10 -10.83 0.57
C ILE A 18 10.62 -10.92 -0.90
N MET A 19 9.43 -11.46 -1.12
CA MET A 19 8.87 -11.56 -2.48
C MET A 19 8.65 -10.19 -3.10
N LEU A 20 8.13 -9.26 -2.34
CA LEU A 20 7.95 -7.87 -2.81
C LEU A 20 9.29 -7.26 -3.18
N GLY A 21 10.33 -7.50 -2.37
CA GLY A 21 11.69 -7.04 -2.65
C GLY A 21 12.24 -7.57 -3.96
N PHE A 22 11.98 -8.83 -4.29
CA PHE A 22 12.39 -9.39 -5.58
C PHE A 22 11.71 -8.70 -6.76
N VAL A 23 10.41 -8.46 -6.67
CA VAL A 23 9.66 -7.77 -7.73
C VAL A 23 10.16 -6.35 -7.91
N LEU A 24 10.31 -5.60 -6.82
CA LEU A 24 10.80 -4.22 -6.88
C LEU A 24 12.24 -4.13 -7.35
N GLY A 25 13.09 -5.08 -6.94
CA GLY A 25 14.47 -5.17 -7.41
C GLY A 25 14.56 -5.35 -8.92
N GLU A 26 13.68 -6.17 -9.48
CA GLU A 26 13.60 -6.37 -10.94
C GLU A 26 13.14 -5.10 -11.65
N LEU A 27 12.14 -4.41 -11.09
CA LEU A 27 11.68 -3.13 -11.65
C LEU A 27 12.78 -2.06 -11.58
N GLU A 28 13.53 -2.03 -10.49
CA GLU A 28 14.65 -1.11 -10.33
C GLU A 28 15.73 -1.37 -11.38
N SER A 29 16.01 -2.64 -11.69
CA SER A 29 16.98 -2.99 -12.74
C SER A 29 16.54 -2.55 -14.13
N LEU A 30 15.23 -2.31 -14.33
CA LEU A 30 14.67 -1.77 -15.56
C LEU A 30 14.66 -0.24 -15.59
N GLY A 31 15.23 0.42 -14.58
CA GLY A 31 15.36 1.86 -14.53
C GLY A 31 14.25 2.61 -13.80
N LEU A 32 13.35 1.90 -13.10
CA LEU A 32 12.29 2.53 -12.32
C LEU A 32 12.81 2.91 -10.93
N GLU A 33 12.32 4.03 -10.40
CA GLU A 33 12.49 4.35 -8.98
C GLU A 33 11.50 3.50 -8.19
N THR A 34 11.96 2.88 -7.09
CA THR A 34 11.11 2.03 -6.26
C THR A 34 11.02 2.56 -4.84
N GLU A 35 9.84 2.40 -4.24
CA GLU A 35 9.58 2.75 -2.85
C GLU A 35 8.67 1.68 -2.25
N THR A 36 8.84 1.39 -0.97
CA THR A 36 8.03 0.39 -0.26
C THR A 36 7.34 1.03 0.93
N VAL A 37 6.07 0.72 1.09
CA VAL A 37 5.25 1.15 2.23
C VAL A 37 4.66 -0.09 2.88
N ASN A 38 4.81 -0.23 4.21
CA ASN A 38 4.18 -1.31 4.96
C ASN A 38 2.90 -0.80 5.63
N VAL A 39 1.76 -1.17 5.05
CA VAL A 39 0.45 -0.70 5.54
C VAL A 39 0.05 -1.31 6.87
N CYS A 40 0.66 -2.43 7.28
CA CYS A 40 0.41 -3.03 8.60
C CYS A 40 1.04 -2.24 9.74
N LYS A 41 2.02 -1.41 9.46
CA LYS A 41 2.71 -0.57 10.44
C LYS A 41 2.20 0.86 10.45
N MET A 42 1.17 1.15 9.66
CA MET A 42 0.57 2.47 9.55
C MET A 42 -0.79 2.51 10.22
N ASN A 43 -1.19 3.70 10.64
CA ASN A 43 -2.52 3.95 11.17
C ASN A 43 -3.47 4.23 10.00
N ILE A 44 -4.07 3.18 9.47
CA ILE A 44 -5.04 3.26 8.38
C ILE A 44 -6.40 2.85 8.92
N LYS A 45 -7.34 3.78 8.88
CA LYS A 45 -8.69 3.56 9.36
C LYS A 45 -9.61 3.16 8.21
N PRO A 46 -10.59 2.28 8.45
CA PRO A 46 -11.54 1.91 7.41
C PRO A 46 -12.43 3.09 7.02
N CYS A 47 -12.96 3.04 5.81
CA CYS A 47 -13.90 4.03 5.32
C CYS A 47 -15.19 4.00 6.13
N THR A 48 -15.66 5.17 6.56
CA THR A 48 -16.90 5.31 7.33
C THR A 48 -18.11 5.62 6.46
N SER A 49 -17.93 5.67 5.14
CA SER A 49 -18.98 5.98 4.18
C SER A 49 -19.62 7.37 4.38
N CYS A 50 -18.83 8.32 4.81
CA CYS A 50 -19.31 9.70 5.03
C CYS A 50 -19.62 10.44 3.71
N ARG A 51 -19.13 9.94 2.57
CA ARG A 51 -19.35 10.48 1.21
C ARG A 51 -18.80 11.89 0.98
N THR A 52 -17.96 12.40 1.85
CA THR A 52 -17.33 13.70 1.66
C THR A 52 -16.49 13.75 0.38
N CYS A 53 -15.84 12.65 0.02
CA CYS A 53 -15.00 12.55 -1.18
C CYS A 53 -15.79 12.72 -2.49
N VAL A 54 -17.11 12.46 -2.49
CA VAL A 54 -17.95 12.63 -3.67
C VAL A 54 -18.00 14.09 -4.11
N THR A 55 -18.02 15.02 -3.15
CA THR A 55 -18.09 16.47 -3.41
C THR A 55 -16.72 17.13 -3.41
N THR A 56 -15.79 16.71 -2.54
CA THR A 56 -14.49 17.36 -2.37
C THR A 56 -13.36 16.68 -3.13
N GLY A 57 -13.54 15.41 -3.52
CA GLY A 57 -12.49 14.60 -4.12
C GLY A 57 -11.43 14.12 -3.12
N LYS A 58 -11.63 14.36 -1.83
CA LYS A 58 -10.69 13.99 -0.78
C LYS A 58 -11.37 13.27 0.36
N CYS A 59 -10.65 12.30 0.97
CA CYS A 59 -11.15 11.60 2.14
C CYS A 59 -11.15 12.50 3.37
N CYS A 60 -12.22 12.41 4.16
CA CYS A 60 -12.32 13.16 5.43
C CYS A 60 -11.54 12.49 6.56
N VAL A 61 -11.14 11.23 6.42
CA VAL A 61 -10.40 10.50 7.44
C VAL A 61 -8.96 11.00 7.47
N ASP A 62 -8.53 11.52 8.62
CA ASP A 62 -7.18 12.03 8.81
C ASP A 62 -6.30 10.94 9.43
N ASP A 63 -5.68 10.14 8.58
CA ASP A 63 -4.81 9.03 8.97
C ASP A 63 -3.59 8.93 8.03
N ASP A 64 -2.78 7.88 8.22
CA ASP A 64 -1.59 7.68 7.39
C ASP A 64 -1.94 7.39 5.93
N MET A 65 -3.10 6.80 5.66
CA MET A 65 -3.56 6.59 4.28
C MET A 65 -3.66 7.91 3.54
N THR A 66 -4.35 8.88 4.14
CA THR A 66 -4.56 10.20 3.53
C THR A 66 -3.28 11.02 3.44
N ARG A 67 -2.46 11.00 4.50
CA ARG A 67 -1.26 11.86 4.58
C ARG A 67 -0.05 11.29 3.84
N VAL A 68 0.10 9.97 3.84
CA VAL A 68 1.33 9.32 3.38
C VAL A 68 1.09 8.49 2.13
N VAL A 69 0.14 7.56 2.17
CA VAL A 69 -0.04 6.55 1.12
C VAL A 69 -0.64 7.14 -0.14
N VAL A 70 -1.71 7.93 -0.01
CA VAL A 70 -2.40 8.51 -1.17
C VAL A 70 -1.48 9.38 -2.03
N PRO A 71 -0.67 10.30 -1.45
CA PRO A 71 0.26 11.08 -2.28
C PRO A 71 1.25 10.20 -3.06
N ARG A 72 1.72 9.10 -2.45
CA ARG A 72 2.63 8.17 -3.11
C ARG A 72 1.94 7.39 -4.22
N LEU A 73 0.70 6.97 -4.00
CA LEU A 73 -0.10 6.29 -5.03
C LEU A 73 -0.32 7.19 -6.24
N LEU A 74 -0.63 8.46 -6.02
CA LEU A 74 -0.89 9.41 -7.09
C LEU A 74 0.37 9.69 -7.92
N SER A 75 1.55 9.58 -7.34
CA SER A 75 2.81 9.79 -8.05
C SER A 75 3.38 8.50 -8.65
N ALA A 76 2.82 7.34 -8.34
CA ALA A 76 3.32 6.06 -8.83
C ALA A 76 2.73 5.72 -10.21
N ASP A 77 3.56 5.14 -11.06
CA ASP A 77 3.13 4.61 -12.36
C ASP A 77 2.75 3.13 -12.26
N ILE A 78 3.40 2.40 -11.34
CA ILE A 78 3.17 0.98 -11.10
C ILE A 78 2.96 0.78 -9.60
N VAL A 79 1.95 0.01 -9.23
CA VAL A 79 1.69 -0.38 -7.84
C VAL A 79 1.73 -1.89 -7.73
N VAL A 80 2.54 -2.40 -6.82
CA VAL A 80 2.65 -3.83 -6.53
C VAL A 80 2.19 -4.05 -5.10
N VAL A 81 1.16 -4.87 -4.93
CA VAL A 81 0.61 -5.18 -3.62
C VAL A 81 0.97 -6.62 -3.26
N ALA A 82 1.59 -6.80 -2.09
CA ALA A 82 1.95 -8.12 -1.58
C ALA A 82 1.30 -8.33 -0.20
N SER A 83 0.67 -9.48 -0.02
CA SER A 83 -0.02 -9.83 1.22
C SER A 83 0.17 -11.31 1.54
N PRO A 84 0.30 -11.67 2.84
CA PRO A 84 0.16 -13.07 3.22
C PRO A 84 -1.29 -13.53 3.01
N VAL A 85 -1.47 -14.84 2.91
CA VAL A 85 -2.80 -15.44 2.77
C VAL A 85 -3.33 -15.79 4.16
N TYR A 86 -4.41 -15.13 4.58
CA TYR A 86 -5.10 -15.42 5.83
C TYR A 86 -6.53 -15.85 5.51
N PHE A 87 -6.88 -17.08 5.85
CA PHE A 87 -8.22 -17.64 5.59
C PHE A 87 -8.63 -17.46 4.11
N ASN A 88 -7.73 -17.79 3.18
CA ASN A 88 -7.93 -17.68 1.73
C ASN A 88 -8.19 -16.26 1.24
N ASN A 89 -7.74 -15.25 1.99
CA ASN A 89 -7.93 -13.84 1.61
C ASN A 89 -6.67 -13.05 1.96
N VAL A 90 -6.64 -11.77 1.59
CA VAL A 90 -5.56 -10.88 1.98
C VAL A 90 -5.63 -10.57 3.48
N SER A 91 -4.54 -10.06 4.04
CA SER A 91 -4.49 -9.67 5.46
C SER A 91 -5.46 -8.52 5.73
N ALA A 92 -5.85 -8.36 7.00
CA ALA A 92 -6.75 -7.28 7.41
C ALA A 92 -6.17 -5.89 7.08
N CYS A 93 -4.88 -5.67 7.29
CA CYS A 93 -4.25 -4.38 6.98
C CYS A 93 -4.19 -4.12 5.48
N THR A 94 -4.01 -5.15 4.64
CA THR A 94 -4.12 -5.01 3.19
C THR A 94 -5.54 -4.63 2.79
N LYS A 95 -6.53 -5.25 3.42
CA LYS A 95 -7.94 -4.96 3.13
C LYS A 95 -8.31 -3.54 3.53
N ALA A 96 -7.79 -3.06 4.66
CA ALA A 96 -8.00 -1.67 5.08
C ALA A 96 -7.38 -0.67 4.10
N PHE A 97 -6.23 -1.02 3.51
CA PHE A 97 -5.58 -0.22 2.47
C PHE A 97 -6.43 -0.17 1.19
N ILE A 98 -6.96 -1.32 0.77
CA ILE A 98 -7.78 -1.39 -0.44
C ILE A 98 -9.09 -0.61 -0.25
#